data_42e3b2e2c0a1c4fd008c3001407d72b3
#
_entry.id   42e3b2e2c0a1c4fd008c3001407d72b3
#
_cell.length_a   1.000
_cell.length_b   1.000
_cell.length_c   1.000
_cell.angle_alpha   90.00
_cell.angle_beta   90.00
_cell.angle_gamma   90.00
#
_symmetry.space_group_name_H-M   'P 1'
#
loop_
_entity.id
_entity.type
_entity.pdbx_description
1 polymer ?
#
loop_
_entity_poly.entity_id
_entity_poly.type
_entity_poly.pdbx_seq_one_letter_code
_entity_poly.pdbx_strand_id
1 'polypeptide(L)'
;MTQRIGVDVGGTNVKIALVSDEGKIIYSNSIPTRAEMGYEYTVNSMKEAIRELLKETKLETSDIEGMGFGFPGQIDCQKGIVRLAPNIPGWVNVPIAEIMEKEFGIPTRVDNDVRTAALGELNYGAGVGCQNMVCITVGTGIGSGIVINGKLVRGASNAAGELGHIKLNMEDGPLCGCGDRGCLEAYASGPSIVAMAEEYIKVYEEMLSWKKSEY
;
A
#
# COMPACT_ATOMS: atom_id res chain seq x y z
N MET A 1 -0.96 21.00 -19.91
CA MET A 1 -1.60 20.29 -18.76
C MET A 1 -0.49 19.51 -18.10
N THR A 2 -0.31 19.73 -16.82
CA THR A 2 0.73 19.05 -16.04
C THR A 2 0.32 17.59 -15.83
N GLN A 3 1.24 16.67 -15.96
CA GLN A 3 0.98 15.25 -15.79
C GLN A 3 1.93 14.66 -14.75
N ARG A 4 1.48 13.66 -14.04
CA ARG A 4 2.25 12.98 -12.98
C ARG A 4 2.17 11.47 -13.16
N ILE A 5 3.21 10.78 -12.75
CA ILE A 5 3.24 9.32 -12.73
C ILE A 5 3.02 8.85 -11.28
N GLY A 6 2.02 8.00 -11.09
CA GLY A 6 1.77 7.28 -9.84
C GLY A 6 2.21 5.83 -9.95
N VAL A 7 2.91 5.33 -8.94
CA VAL A 7 3.36 3.94 -8.86
C VAL A 7 2.93 3.35 -7.52
N ASP A 8 2.11 2.29 -7.56
CA ASP A 8 1.67 1.52 -6.40
C ASP A 8 2.38 0.16 -6.40
N VAL A 9 3.24 -0.05 -5.41
CA VAL A 9 4.08 -1.23 -5.31
C VAL A 9 3.49 -2.20 -4.30
N GLY A 10 2.83 -3.23 -4.80
CA GLY A 10 2.31 -4.32 -3.98
C GLY A 10 3.22 -5.55 -3.97
N GLY A 11 2.95 -6.50 -3.09
CA GLY A 11 3.69 -7.77 -3.01
C GLY A 11 3.58 -8.66 -4.25
N THR A 12 2.50 -8.53 -5.01
CA THR A 12 2.24 -9.35 -6.22
C THR A 12 2.43 -8.56 -7.51
N ASN A 13 1.93 -7.33 -7.56
CA ASN A 13 1.98 -6.48 -8.74
C ASN A 13 2.41 -5.07 -8.39
N VAL A 14 3.09 -4.42 -9.33
CA VAL A 14 3.33 -2.99 -9.36
C VAL A 14 2.37 -2.38 -10.38
N LYS A 15 1.57 -1.42 -9.96
CA LYS A 15 0.68 -0.65 -10.84
C LYS A 15 1.29 0.70 -11.13
N ILE A 16 1.25 1.12 -12.39
CA ILE A 16 1.82 2.37 -12.85
C ILE A 16 0.74 3.12 -13.62
N ALA A 17 0.56 4.38 -13.34
CA ALA A 17 -0.43 5.21 -14.02
C ALA A 17 0.10 6.60 -14.34
N LEU A 18 -0.32 7.12 -15.49
CA LEU A 18 -0.21 8.54 -15.84
C LEU A 18 -1.51 9.23 -15.43
N VAL A 19 -1.38 10.31 -14.66
CA VAL A 19 -2.51 11.01 -14.06
C VAL A 19 -2.48 12.49 -14.45
N SER A 20 -3.62 13.04 -14.84
CA SER A 20 -3.79 14.48 -15.12
C SER A 20 -3.87 15.29 -13.83
N ASP A 21 -3.80 16.63 -13.96
CA ASP A 21 -4.04 17.58 -12.85
C ASP A 21 -5.43 17.44 -12.22
N GLU A 22 -6.39 16.93 -12.99
CA GLU A 22 -7.78 16.70 -12.53
C GLU A 22 -7.93 15.33 -11.82
N GLY A 23 -6.84 14.58 -11.62
CA GLY A 23 -6.88 13.25 -11.00
C GLY A 23 -7.39 12.13 -11.91
N LYS A 24 -7.51 12.38 -13.23
CA LYS A 24 -7.93 11.34 -14.19
C LYS A 24 -6.76 10.47 -14.59
N ILE A 25 -6.96 9.16 -14.57
CA ILE A 25 -5.99 8.20 -15.11
C ILE A 25 -6.07 8.26 -16.64
N ILE A 26 -4.97 8.69 -17.27
CA ILE A 26 -4.83 8.80 -18.74
C ILE A 26 -4.33 7.47 -19.32
N TYR A 27 -3.41 6.82 -18.61
CA TYR A 27 -2.81 5.54 -18.99
C TYR A 27 -2.56 4.73 -17.72
N SER A 28 -2.69 3.42 -17.78
CA SER A 28 -2.28 2.55 -16.69
C SER A 28 -1.73 1.23 -17.20
N ASN A 29 -0.75 0.70 -16.48
CA ASN A 29 -0.17 -0.60 -16.71
C ASN A 29 0.05 -1.31 -15.37
N SER A 30 0.16 -2.64 -15.40
CA SER A 30 0.46 -3.47 -14.24
C SER A 30 1.48 -4.52 -14.61
N ILE A 31 2.55 -4.59 -13.83
CA ILE A 31 3.61 -5.58 -13.99
C ILE A 31 3.74 -6.44 -12.75
N PRO A 32 4.16 -7.71 -12.85
CA PRO A 32 4.40 -8.55 -11.66
C PRO A 32 5.60 -8.01 -10.87
N THR A 33 5.46 -7.98 -9.54
CA THR A 33 6.53 -7.51 -8.62
C THR A 33 7.72 -8.46 -8.63
N ARG A 34 7.48 -9.78 -8.72
CA ARG A 34 8.50 -10.85 -8.66
C ARG A 34 9.47 -10.64 -7.50
N ALA A 35 8.90 -10.52 -6.30
CA ALA A 35 9.63 -10.20 -5.08
C ALA A 35 10.81 -11.15 -4.80
N GLU A 36 10.70 -12.40 -5.27
CA GLU A 36 11.73 -13.43 -5.16
C GLU A 36 13.02 -13.11 -5.96
N MET A 37 12.94 -12.21 -6.93
CA MET A 37 14.09 -11.80 -7.76
C MET A 37 14.92 -10.68 -7.13
N GLY A 38 14.49 -10.15 -5.98
CA GLY A 38 15.16 -9.05 -5.29
C GLY A 38 14.72 -7.65 -5.73
N TYR A 39 15.13 -6.64 -4.95
CA TYR A 39 14.67 -5.26 -5.19
C TYR A 39 15.23 -4.66 -6.48
N GLU A 40 16.45 -4.97 -6.87
CA GLU A 40 17.07 -4.46 -8.11
C GLU A 40 16.28 -4.88 -9.35
N TYR A 41 15.80 -6.12 -9.37
CA TYR A 41 14.94 -6.61 -10.45
C TYR A 41 13.64 -5.79 -10.51
N THR A 42 12.97 -5.61 -9.38
CA THR A 42 11.72 -4.84 -9.32
C THR A 42 11.94 -3.39 -9.74
N VAL A 43 13.03 -2.76 -9.29
CA VAL A 43 13.41 -1.39 -9.69
C VAL A 43 13.62 -1.30 -11.20
N ASN A 44 14.35 -2.23 -11.79
CA ASN A 44 14.58 -2.24 -13.24
C ASN A 44 13.29 -2.46 -14.04
N SER A 45 12.42 -3.37 -13.58
CA SER A 45 11.11 -3.59 -14.18
C SER A 45 10.21 -2.33 -14.11
N MET A 46 10.24 -1.60 -13.00
CA MET A 46 9.54 -0.31 -12.89
C MET A 46 10.09 0.74 -13.86
N LYS A 47 11.42 0.82 -13.99
CA LYS A 47 12.05 1.73 -14.96
C LYS A 47 11.62 1.43 -16.39
N GLU A 48 11.62 0.17 -16.78
CA GLU A 48 11.17 -0.26 -18.10
C GLU A 48 9.70 0.08 -18.34
N ALA A 49 8.83 -0.21 -17.37
CA ALA A 49 7.41 0.09 -17.48
C ALA A 49 7.10 1.61 -17.53
N ILE A 50 7.90 2.44 -16.84
CA ILE A 50 7.80 3.90 -16.96
C ILE A 50 8.25 4.37 -18.34
N ARG A 51 9.33 3.80 -18.90
CA ARG A 51 9.76 4.13 -20.28
C ARG A 51 8.71 3.72 -21.31
N GLU A 52 8.09 2.56 -21.14
CA GLU A 52 6.99 2.10 -21.97
C GLU A 52 5.78 3.05 -21.89
N LEU A 53 5.39 3.46 -20.68
CA LEU A 53 4.34 4.46 -20.46
C LEU A 53 4.62 5.75 -21.24
N LEU A 54 5.82 6.31 -21.11
CA LEU A 54 6.22 7.54 -21.81
C LEU A 54 6.14 7.36 -23.34
N LYS A 55 6.61 6.23 -23.84
CA LYS A 55 6.57 5.88 -25.27
C LYS A 55 5.13 5.76 -25.79
N GLU A 56 4.28 5.00 -25.09
CA GLU A 56 2.87 4.78 -25.49
C GLU A 56 2.05 6.08 -25.45
N THR A 57 2.35 6.95 -24.48
CA THR A 57 1.68 8.25 -24.34
C THR A 57 2.31 9.34 -25.20
N LYS A 58 3.44 9.07 -25.85
CA LYS A 58 4.24 10.01 -26.66
C LYS A 58 4.69 11.25 -25.88
N LEU A 59 5.04 11.04 -24.60
CA LEU A 59 5.52 12.08 -23.71
C LEU A 59 7.01 11.91 -23.45
N GLU A 60 7.67 13.04 -23.24
CA GLU A 60 9.05 13.09 -22.74
C GLU A 60 9.08 13.28 -21.22
N THR A 61 10.22 13.03 -20.59
CA THR A 61 10.38 13.24 -19.15
C THR A 61 10.12 14.67 -18.71
N SER A 62 10.37 15.64 -19.59
CA SER A 62 10.09 17.07 -19.38
C SER A 62 8.60 17.42 -19.30
N ASP A 63 7.73 16.54 -19.79
CA ASP A 63 6.26 16.72 -19.74
C ASP A 63 5.68 16.25 -18.40
N ILE A 64 6.49 15.58 -17.57
CA ILE A 64 6.10 15.00 -16.29
C ILE A 64 6.58 15.89 -15.13
N GLU A 65 5.65 16.42 -14.36
CA GLU A 65 5.95 17.28 -13.20
C GLU A 65 6.57 16.54 -12.02
N GLY A 66 6.20 15.28 -11.84
CA GLY A 66 6.69 14.48 -10.73
C GLY A 66 6.21 13.02 -10.76
N MET A 67 6.91 12.20 -9.99
CA MET A 67 6.55 10.81 -9.74
C MET A 67 6.24 10.59 -8.27
N GLY A 68 5.15 9.86 -7.98
CA GLY A 68 4.76 9.46 -6.64
C GLY A 68 4.72 7.94 -6.49
N PHE A 69 5.39 7.41 -5.46
CA PHE A 69 5.44 5.99 -5.19
C PHE A 69 4.75 5.66 -3.86
N GLY A 70 3.84 4.68 -3.87
CA GLY A 70 3.27 4.04 -2.69
C GLY A 70 3.94 2.69 -2.44
N PHE A 71 4.46 2.47 -1.23
CA PHE A 71 5.05 1.20 -0.82
C PHE A 71 4.44 0.69 0.47
N PRO A 72 4.28 -0.62 0.64
CA PRO A 72 3.91 -1.20 1.93
C PRO A 72 5.08 -1.08 2.93
N GLY A 73 4.76 -0.91 4.21
CA GLY A 73 5.72 -0.92 5.30
C GLY A 73 6.26 0.45 5.70
N GLN A 74 7.50 0.48 6.17
CA GLN A 74 8.11 1.66 6.80
C GLN A 74 8.84 2.53 5.79
N ILE A 75 8.39 3.78 5.65
CA ILE A 75 8.90 4.72 4.66
C ILE A 75 9.44 5.99 5.34
N ASP A 76 10.67 6.36 5.01
CA ASP A 76 11.23 7.67 5.31
C ASP A 76 10.90 8.61 4.13
N CYS A 77 9.72 9.21 4.18
CA CYS A 77 9.23 10.05 3.09
C CYS A 77 10.03 11.34 2.91
N GLN A 78 10.76 11.81 3.95
CA GLN A 78 11.61 12.99 3.85
C GLN A 78 12.89 12.70 3.05
N LYS A 79 13.46 11.50 3.24
CA LYS A 79 14.68 11.07 2.54
C LYS A 79 14.41 10.29 1.26
N GLY A 80 13.16 9.95 0.99
CA GLY A 80 12.80 9.17 -0.19
C GLY A 80 13.23 7.70 -0.12
N ILE A 81 13.27 7.11 1.10
CA ILE A 81 13.83 5.78 1.37
C ILE A 81 12.74 4.82 1.83
N VAL A 82 12.66 3.65 1.20
CA VAL A 82 11.94 2.49 1.75
C VAL A 82 12.82 1.86 2.82
N ARG A 83 12.45 2.04 4.09
CA ARG A 83 13.22 1.50 5.23
C ARG A 83 13.08 0.00 5.34
N LEU A 84 11.85 -0.48 5.24
CA LEU A 84 11.52 -1.90 5.28
C LEU A 84 10.16 -2.12 4.61
N ALA A 85 10.09 -3.03 3.65
CA ALA A 85 8.84 -3.52 3.07
C ALA A 85 8.68 -5.01 3.42
N PRO A 86 7.96 -5.38 4.49
CA PRO A 86 7.91 -6.77 4.99
C PRO A 86 7.36 -7.76 3.96
N ASN A 87 6.43 -7.31 3.13
CA ASN A 87 5.75 -8.14 2.12
C ASN A 87 6.54 -8.27 0.81
N ILE A 88 7.70 -7.61 0.70
CA ILE A 88 8.54 -7.63 -0.50
C ILE A 88 10.00 -7.87 -0.07
N PRO A 89 10.49 -9.11 -0.04
CA PRO A 89 11.84 -9.44 0.39
C PRO A 89 12.93 -8.60 -0.30
N GLY A 90 13.96 -8.24 0.44
CA GLY A 90 15.11 -7.49 -0.07
C GLY A 90 14.96 -5.96 -0.04
N TRP A 91 13.78 -5.43 0.25
CA TRP A 91 13.57 -3.98 0.37
C TRP A 91 13.94 -3.46 1.75
N VAL A 92 15.23 -3.20 1.96
CA VAL A 92 15.78 -2.67 3.22
C VAL A 92 16.67 -1.47 2.92
N ASN A 93 16.28 -0.28 3.39
CA ASN A 93 16.98 0.99 3.20
C ASN A 93 17.22 1.33 1.71
N VAL A 94 16.27 1.05 0.82
CA VAL A 94 16.37 1.34 -0.61
C VAL A 94 16.02 2.81 -0.88
N PRO A 95 16.95 3.64 -1.42
CA PRO A 95 16.73 5.06 -1.71
C PRO A 95 15.98 5.24 -3.04
N ILE A 96 14.74 4.77 -3.10
CA ILE A 96 13.98 4.68 -4.35
C ILE A 96 13.77 6.03 -5.03
N ALA A 97 13.55 7.10 -4.27
CA ALA A 97 13.39 8.43 -4.85
C ALA A 97 14.64 8.87 -5.59
N GLU A 98 15.83 8.75 -4.97
CA GLU A 98 17.12 9.09 -5.61
C GLU A 98 17.39 8.24 -6.86
N ILE A 99 17.10 6.93 -6.79
CA ILE A 99 17.28 6.00 -7.92
C ILE A 99 16.44 6.43 -9.12
N MET A 100 15.18 6.81 -8.91
CA MET A 100 14.27 7.21 -9.97
C MET A 100 14.52 8.63 -10.46
N GLU A 101 14.86 9.57 -9.58
CA GLU A 101 15.27 10.92 -9.95
C GLU A 101 16.54 10.91 -10.82
N LYS A 102 17.52 10.10 -10.46
CA LYS A 102 18.75 9.94 -11.25
C LYS A 102 18.50 9.34 -12.62
N GLU A 103 17.54 8.42 -12.73
CA GLU A 103 17.21 7.74 -13.98
C GLU A 103 16.47 8.64 -14.96
N PHE A 104 15.46 9.37 -14.46
CA PHE A 104 14.50 10.08 -15.33
C PHE A 104 14.64 11.60 -15.27
N GLY A 105 15.35 12.15 -14.31
CA GLY A 105 15.40 13.59 -14.09
C GLY A 105 14.08 14.20 -13.58
N ILE A 106 13.15 13.37 -13.11
CA ILE A 106 11.82 13.77 -12.67
C ILE A 106 11.79 13.78 -11.13
N PRO A 107 11.32 14.89 -10.47
CA PRO A 107 11.17 14.93 -9.02
C PRO A 107 10.32 13.76 -8.52
N THR A 108 10.84 13.02 -7.54
CA THR A 108 10.22 11.79 -7.06
C THR A 108 9.92 11.85 -5.56
N ARG A 109 8.75 11.37 -5.16
CA ARG A 109 8.35 11.23 -3.77
C ARG A 109 7.90 9.80 -3.49
N VAL A 110 8.13 9.35 -2.26
CA VAL A 110 7.67 8.05 -1.80
C VAL A 110 6.99 8.20 -0.44
N ASP A 111 5.90 7.47 -0.25
CA ASP A 111 5.22 7.34 1.05
C ASP A 111 4.65 5.91 1.18
N ASN A 112 4.05 5.62 2.31
CA ASN A 112 3.32 4.38 2.50
C ASN A 112 2.10 4.31 1.57
N ASP A 113 1.78 3.13 1.06
CA ASP A 113 0.70 2.86 0.11
C ASP A 113 -0.68 3.34 0.60
N VAL A 114 -1.04 3.07 1.86
CA VAL A 114 -2.32 3.51 2.43
C VAL A 114 -2.36 5.02 2.62
N ARG A 115 -1.23 5.64 2.96
CA ARG A 115 -1.14 7.10 3.06
C ARG A 115 -1.26 7.77 1.70
N THR A 116 -0.68 7.18 0.65
CA THR A 116 -0.85 7.69 -0.71
C THR A 116 -2.29 7.52 -1.19
N ALA A 117 -2.95 6.40 -0.84
CA ALA A 117 -4.38 6.22 -1.09
C ALA A 117 -5.23 7.27 -0.36
N ALA A 118 -4.94 7.55 0.92
CA ALA A 118 -5.63 8.58 1.69
C ALA A 118 -5.48 9.99 1.07
N LEU A 119 -4.31 10.32 0.50
CA LEU A 119 -4.10 11.55 -0.25
C LEU A 119 -4.90 11.57 -1.57
N GLY A 120 -5.00 10.44 -2.25
CA GLY A 120 -5.83 10.28 -3.43
C GLY A 120 -7.31 10.54 -3.11
N GLU A 121 -7.83 9.92 -2.06
CA GLU A 121 -9.21 10.12 -1.59
C GLU A 121 -9.48 11.57 -1.14
N LEU A 122 -8.54 12.19 -0.46
CA LEU A 122 -8.66 13.57 -0.01
C LEU A 122 -8.79 14.55 -1.18
N ASN A 123 -8.01 14.34 -2.25
CA ASN A 123 -7.92 15.30 -3.34
C ASN A 123 -8.90 15.01 -4.49
N TYR A 124 -9.24 13.75 -4.73
CA TYR A 124 -9.98 13.33 -5.93
C TYR A 124 -11.12 12.34 -5.66
N GLY A 125 -11.24 11.82 -4.43
CA GLY A 125 -12.20 10.79 -4.06
C GLY A 125 -13.22 11.23 -3.00
N ALA A 126 -13.56 10.31 -2.12
CA ALA A 126 -14.59 10.50 -1.09
C ALA A 126 -14.24 11.58 -0.04
N GLY A 127 -12.98 11.96 0.06
CA GLY A 127 -12.47 12.97 1.00
C GLY A 127 -12.47 14.39 0.45
N VAL A 128 -12.91 14.64 -0.79
CA VAL A 128 -12.93 15.99 -1.37
C VAL A 128 -13.77 16.94 -0.51
N GLY A 129 -13.15 18.07 -0.11
CA GLY A 129 -13.76 19.05 0.78
C GLY A 129 -13.64 18.77 2.27
N CYS A 130 -13.16 17.59 2.67
CA CYS A 130 -12.91 17.26 4.07
C CYS A 130 -11.64 17.93 4.59
N GLN A 131 -11.69 18.45 5.82
CA GLN A 131 -10.50 18.91 6.52
C GLN A 131 -9.92 17.83 7.43
N ASN A 132 -10.78 16.93 7.91
CA ASN A 132 -10.39 15.83 8.79
C ASN A 132 -11.03 14.55 8.29
N MET A 133 -10.21 13.52 8.08
CA MET A 133 -10.69 12.20 7.66
C MET A 133 -9.73 11.10 8.12
N VAL A 134 -10.24 9.89 8.21
CA VAL A 134 -9.46 8.65 8.32
C VAL A 134 -9.82 7.78 7.13
N CYS A 135 -8.84 7.45 6.32
CA CYS A 135 -8.96 6.45 5.27
C CYS A 135 -8.48 5.11 5.84
N ILE A 136 -9.30 4.08 5.77
CA ILE A 136 -8.97 2.73 6.25
C ILE A 136 -9.02 1.78 5.06
N THR A 137 -7.97 0.99 4.90
CA THR A 137 -7.93 -0.10 3.93
C THR A 137 -8.00 -1.43 4.64
N VAL A 138 -8.87 -2.32 4.16
CA VAL A 138 -9.00 -3.70 4.63
C VAL A 138 -8.70 -4.62 3.45
N GLY A 139 -7.59 -5.34 3.54
CA GLY A 139 -7.10 -6.25 2.50
C GLY A 139 -6.35 -7.40 3.14
N THR A 140 -5.15 -7.72 2.66
CA THR A 140 -4.23 -8.67 3.30
C THR A 140 -3.90 -8.25 4.73
N GLY A 141 -3.82 -6.94 4.97
CA GLY A 141 -3.69 -6.31 6.29
C GLY A 141 -4.73 -5.21 6.49
N ILE A 142 -4.60 -4.46 7.59
CA ILE A 142 -5.38 -3.26 7.88
C ILE A 142 -4.43 -2.09 8.00
N GLY A 143 -4.57 -1.13 7.09
CA GLY A 143 -3.82 0.12 7.13
C GLY A 143 -4.72 1.34 7.29
N SER A 144 -4.15 2.49 7.65
CA SER A 144 -4.89 3.74 7.64
C SER A 144 -4.03 4.95 7.29
N GLY A 145 -4.69 5.97 6.73
CA GLY A 145 -4.15 7.31 6.55
C GLY A 145 -5.02 8.33 7.28
N ILE A 146 -4.41 9.16 8.10
CA ILE A 146 -5.09 10.14 8.93
C ILE A 146 -4.81 11.53 8.37
N VAL A 147 -5.86 12.30 8.12
CA VAL A 147 -5.79 13.71 7.69
C VAL A 147 -6.38 14.59 8.78
N ILE A 148 -5.66 15.63 9.17
CA ILE A 148 -6.10 16.65 10.14
C ILE A 148 -5.79 18.04 9.56
N ASN A 149 -6.78 18.92 9.54
CA ASN A 149 -6.69 20.27 8.97
C ASN A 149 -6.15 20.24 7.53
N GLY A 150 -6.66 19.31 6.71
CA GLY A 150 -6.28 19.14 5.30
C GLY A 150 -4.86 18.59 5.09
N LYS A 151 -4.18 18.12 6.14
CA LYS A 151 -2.81 17.60 6.06
C LYS A 151 -2.72 16.16 6.54
N LEU A 152 -2.01 15.33 5.78
CA LEU A 152 -1.72 13.96 6.16
C LEU A 152 -0.80 13.92 7.38
N VAL A 153 -1.21 13.18 8.41
CA VAL A 153 -0.46 12.98 9.65
C VAL A 153 0.50 11.81 9.47
N ARG A 154 1.80 12.09 9.58
CA ARG A 154 2.85 11.07 9.48
C ARG A 154 3.44 10.69 10.84
N GLY A 155 3.28 11.56 11.86
CA GLY A 155 3.92 11.41 13.16
C GLY A 155 5.42 11.69 13.13
N ALA A 156 6.04 11.72 14.31
CA ALA A 156 7.46 12.05 14.46
C ALA A 156 8.40 11.00 13.82
N SER A 157 7.97 9.74 13.82
CA SER A 157 8.72 8.58 13.27
C SER A 157 8.19 8.07 11.93
N ASN A 158 7.33 8.82 11.25
CA ASN A 158 6.60 8.37 10.06
C ASN A 158 5.78 7.09 10.27
N ALA A 159 5.25 6.87 11.47
CA ALA A 159 4.47 5.69 11.83
C ALA A 159 3.03 6.02 12.31
N ALA A 160 2.51 7.21 12.04
CA ALA A 160 1.11 7.51 12.34
C ALA A 160 0.18 6.74 11.38
N GLY A 161 -0.96 6.32 11.90
CA GLY A 161 -1.96 5.60 11.09
C GLY A 161 -1.79 4.09 11.07
N GLU A 162 -1.01 3.50 11.97
CA GLU A 162 -0.86 2.04 12.10
C GLU A 162 -2.07 1.42 12.86
N LEU A 163 -3.30 1.71 12.36
CA LEU A 163 -4.56 1.30 13.00
C LEU A 163 -4.69 -0.22 13.11
N GLY A 164 -4.18 -0.97 12.13
CA GLY A 164 -4.19 -2.43 12.15
C GLY A 164 -3.46 -3.03 13.34
N HIS A 165 -2.54 -2.29 13.96
CA HIS A 165 -1.72 -2.76 15.08
C HIS A 165 -2.17 -2.27 16.46
N ILE A 166 -3.33 -1.59 16.55
CA ILE A 166 -3.92 -1.32 17.87
C ILE A 166 -4.30 -2.64 18.55
N LYS A 167 -4.08 -2.71 19.85
CA LYS A 167 -4.29 -3.93 20.63
C LYS A 167 -5.74 -4.03 21.12
N LEU A 168 -6.44 -5.08 20.71
CA LEU A 168 -7.77 -5.42 21.21
C LEU A 168 -7.69 -6.37 22.40
N ASN A 169 -6.76 -7.32 22.37
CA ASN A 169 -6.50 -8.25 23.47
C ASN A 169 -5.01 -8.61 23.50
N MET A 170 -4.29 -8.11 24.51
CA MET A 170 -2.85 -8.30 24.64
C MET A 170 -2.45 -9.67 25.17
N GLU A 171 -3.32 -10.33 25.95
CA GLU A 171 -2.97 -11.56 26.68
C GLU A 171 -3.18 -12.78 25.79
N ASP A 172 -4.41 -12.98 25.32
CA ASP A 172 -4.83 -14.21 24.61
C ASP A 172 -5.21 -13.98 23.14
N GLY A 173 -4.93 -12.79 22.60
CA GLY A 173 -5.26 -12.46 21.22
C GLY A 173 -4.45 -13.29 20.19
N PRO A 174 -4.96 -13.44 18.96
CA PRO A 174 -4.27 -14.13 17.89
C PRO A 174 -2.94 -13.46 17.56
N LEU A 175 -2.00 -14.26 17.04
CA LEU A 175 -0.70 -13.78 16.60
C LEU A 175 -0.88 -12.91 15.35
N CYS A 176 -0.32 -11.71 15.35
CA CYS A 176 -0.29 -10.80 14.21
C CYS A 176 1.00 -11.00 13.40
N GLY A 177 0.95 -10.69 12.11
CA GLY A 177 2.11 -10.70 11.22
C GLY A 177 3.26 -9.77 11.67
N CYS A 178 2.99 -8.78 12.53
CA CYS A 178 4.02 -7.92 13.11
C CYS A 178 4.83 -8.58 14.25
N GLY A 179 4.49 -9.80 14.66
CA GLY A 179 5.13 -10.54 15.75
C GLY A 179 4.43 -10.39 17.11
N ASP A 180 3.52 -9.46 17.26
CA ASP A 180 2.75 -9.23 18.47
C ASP A 180 1.40 -9.98 18.47
N ARG A 181 0.69 -10.01 19.61
CA ARG A 181 -0.63 -10.59 19.73
C ARG A 181 -1.73 -9.53 19.85
N GLY A 182 -2.93 -9.91 19.43
CA GLY A 182 -4.15 -9.16 19.68
C GLY A 182 -4.31 -7.86 18.90
N CYS A 183 -3.58 -7.66 17.82
CA CYS A 183 -3.75 -6.54 16.91
C CYS A 183 -5.10 -6.62 16.19
N LEU A 184 -5.73 -5.49 15.90
CA LEU A 184 -6.98 -5.40 15.11
C LEU A 184 -6.87 -6.19 13.79
N GLU A 185 -5.74 -6.08 13.09
CA GLU A 185 -5.48 -6.79 11.84
C GLU A 185 -5.61 -8.30 11.98
N ALA A 186 -5.16 -8.88 13.10
CA ALA A 186 -5.25 -10.31 13.35
C ALA A 186 -6.69 -10.82 13.56
N TYR A 187 -7.65 -9.91 13.74
CA TYR A 187 -9.08 -10.22 13.86
C TYR A 187 -9.87 -9.89 12.58
N ALA A 188 -9.53 -8.80 11.91
CA ALA A 188 -10.41 -8.17 10.92
C ALA A 188 -9.78 -7.97 9.53
N SER A 189 -8.57 -8.48 9.27
CA SER A 189 -8.03 -8.53 7.91
C SER A 189 -8.74 -9.58 7.06
N GLY A 190 -8.63 -9.47 5.73
CA GLY A 190 -9.23 -10.44 4.81
C GLY A 190 -8.89 -11.90 5.16
N PRO A 191 -7.60 -12.27 5.31
CA PRO A 191 -7.22 -13.62 5.73
C PRO A 191 -7.78 -14.02 7.10
N SER A 192 -7.82 -13.10 8.06
CA SER A 192 -8.36 -13.38 9.41
C SER A 192 -9.87 -13.67 9.37
N ILE A 193 -10.61 -12.90 8.56
CA ILE A 193 -12.05 -13.13 8.37
C ILE A 193 -12.30 -14.50 7.71
N VAL A 194 -11.51 -14.85 6.69
CA VAL A 194 -11.62 -16.17 6.03
C VAL A 194 -11.33 -17.29 7.02
N ALA A 195 -10.22 -17.21 7.76
CA ALA A 195 -9.85 -18.24 8.75
C ALA A 195 -10.93 -18.42 9.83
N MET A 196 -11.50 -17.31 10.30
CA MET A 196 -12.62 -17.35 11.28
C MET A 196 -13.87 -18.01 10.67
N ALA A 197 -14.21 -17.69 9.43
CA ALA A 197 -15.35 -18.29 8.75
C ALA A 197 -15.17 -19.81 8.55
N GLU A 198 -13.97 -20.25 8.17
CA GLU A 198 -13.63 -21.68 8.03
C GLU A 198 -13.74 -22.43 9.36
N GLU A 199 -13.28 -21.81 10.47
CA GLU A 199 -13.42 -22.39 11.81
C GLU A 199 -14.90 -22.55 12.22
N TYR A 200 -15.72 -21.52 12.00
CA TYR A 200 -17.16 -21.59 12.29
C TYR A 200 -17.86 -22.66 11.44
N ILE A 201 -17.54 -22.77 10.16
CA ILE A 201 -18.11 -23.81 9.28
C ILE A 201 -17.76 -25.20 9.81
N LYS A 202 -16.51 -25.44 10.18
CA LYS A 202 -16.04 -26.70 10.74
C LYS A 202 -16.80 -27.08 12.02
N VAL A 203 -16.91 -26.15 12.96
CA VAL A 203 -17.65 -26.35 14.22
C VAL A 203 -19.13 -26.67 13.92
N TYR A 204 -19.76 -25.97 12.98
CA TYR A 204 -21.14 -26.19 12.60
C TYR A 204 -21.36 -27.58 11.95
N GLU A 205 -20.45 -28.03 11.10
CA GLU A 205 -20.48 -29.36 10.49
C GLU A 205 -20.32 -30.46 11.55
N GLU A 206 -19.42 -30.29 12.51
CA GLU A 206 -19.24 -31.21 13.66
C GLU A 206 -20.53 -31.31 14.49
N MET A 207 -21.17 -30.18 14.80
CA MET A 207 -22.45 -30.14 15.49
C MET A 207 -23.56 -30.87 14.74
N LEU A 208 -23.64 -30.71 13.41
CA LEU A 208 -24.62 -31.41 12.58
C LEU A 208 -24.37 -32.91 12.52
N SER A 209 -23.11 -33.36 12.48
CA SER A 209 -22.74 -34.77 12.48
C SER A 209 -23.14 -35.45 13.80
N TRP A 210 -22.98 -34.74 14.91
CA TRP A 210 -23.36 -35.23 16.24
C TRP A 210 -24.88 -35.47 16.35
N LYS A 211 -25.70 -34.52 15.84
CA LYS A 211 -27.16 -34.69 15.79
C LYS A 211 -27.63 -35.86 14.94
N LYS A 212 -26.87 -36.26 13.91
CA LYS A 212 -27.18 -37.42 13.06
C LYS A 212 -26.80 -38.76 13.68
N SER A 213 -25.94 -38.79 14.70
CA SER A 213 -25.50 -40.01 15.38
C SER A 213 -26.40 -40.42 16.55
N GLU A 214 -27.36 -39.57 16.94
CA GLU A 214 -28.32 -39.84 18.04
C GLU A 214 -29.69 -40.39 17.55
N TYR A 215 -29.83 -40.64 16.23
CA TYR A 215 -31.00 -41.28 15.62
C TYR A 215 -30.56 -42.50 14.80
#